data_496613b0e654c97a2b6101fad44cb13d
#
_entry.id   496613b0e654c97a2b6101fad44cb13d
#
_cell.length_a   1.000
_cell.length_b   1.000
_cell.length_c   1.000
_cell.angle_alpha   90.00
_cell.angle_beta   90.00
_cell.angle_gamma   90.00
#
_symmetry.space_group_name_H-M   'P 1'
#
loop_
_entity.id
_entity.type
_entity.pdbx_description
1 polymer ?
#
loop_
_entity_poly.entity_id
_entity_poly.type
_entity_poly.pdbx_seq_one_letter_code
_entity_poly.pdbx_strand_id
1 'polypeptide(L)'
;LFPKKYLFPLLAFVVPLLVRVIPEVLMGPYVVGFDTMGYYVPTTLLWLHGGVSLWSFIATAPLLYTLTAGLALAGGSVVWVLKVLPSLLLGFLGLAMYGYARRGLGWSPKKSIVPALVGTLYFVALRVSWDAFREELALIFFFVVLMLLVAKAGGSGKFSWKRYVAFSLALAAVVLSNQVVAVLVLGVLLFTVIYKLVRESRIDAVRLIVFSLPAVLLFFAIFYLSPTVPEYRLIFGFPTTTDGWLALFGYSSYPAMLASEAGFFLYCFLPLLPLAVLSVRRFGNFQMRSFIVLILIATLVPMVSPSDLRIVMLLVYPLAFYATEGLSWLKSVHWKRFRITLLRVGLVYLMLVTVVLSLGFMVMTPENPFPYFKEGVNPYIYTIPTSMLQNTVSITDCQGTVNALQWLKDNMTGNSILLTHRVFYGWALTTFNPDQVFLYEFGNPLNAATTAAQEGYSQIYLIWWVNGKGWDGQPTVSSAFHEIYQSGEIAIYRYTPN
;
A
#
# COMPACT_ATOMS: atom_id res chain seq x y z
N LEU A 1 8.93 9.33 -35.08
CA LEU A 1 9.89 9.55 -33.97
C LEU A 1 9.26 10.48 -32.96
N PHE A 2 8.99 10.00 -31.77
CA PHE A 2 8.43 10.80 -30.68
C PHE A 2 9.31 12.02 -30.37
N PRO A 3 8.74 13.21 -30.17
CA PRO A 3 9.52 14.39 -29.81
C PRO A 3 10.28 14.12 -28.49
N LYS A 4 11.58 14.39 -28.46
CA LYS A 4 12.48 14.15 -27.30
C LYS A 4 11.94 14.66 -25.94
N LYS A 5 11.05 15.67 -25.98
CA LYS A 5 10.42 16.25 -24.79
C LYS A 5 9.47 15.32 -24.04
N TYR A 6 8.90 14.31 -24.69
CA TYR A 6 8.01 13.32 -24.09
C TYR A 6 8.69 12.04 -23.62
N LEU A 7 9.95 11.82 -24.02
CA LEU A 7 10.68 10.60 -23.71
C LEU A 7 10.79 10.33 -22.19
N PHE A 8 11.20 11.31 -21.41
CA PHE A 8 11.42 11.11 -19.98
C PHE A 8 10.10 10.92 -19.19
N PRO A 9 9.03 11.70 -19.41
CA PRO A 9 7.73 11.41 -18.78
C PRO A 9 7.18 10.04 -19.19
N LEU A 10 7.35 9.63 -20.45
CA LEU A 10 6.95 8.29 -20.91
C LEU A 10 7.74 7.19 -20.18
N LEU A 11 9.05 7.33 -20.06
CA LEU A 11 9.88 6.39 -19.30
C LEU A 11 9.49 6.35 -17.81
N ALA A 12 9.17 7.49 -17.21
CA ALA A 12 8.74 7.57 -15.82
C ALA A 12 7.41 6.85 -15.56
N PHE A 13 6.58 6.69 -16.58
CA PHE A 13 5.35 5.91 -16.53
C PHE A 13 5.56 4.44 -16.91
N VAL A 14 6.14 4.20 -18.09
CA VAL A 14 6.19 2.87 -18.71
C VAL A 14 7.13 1.92 -17.98
N VAL A 15 8.30 2.41 -17.51
CA VAL A 15 9.26 1.52 -16.85
C VAL A 15 8.70 0.96 -15.52
N PRO A 16 8.17 1.76 -14.58
CA PRO A 16 7.53 1.22 -13.38
C PRO A 16 6.34 0.30 -13.68
N LEU A 17 5.49 0.68 -14.64
CA LEU A 17 4.36 -0.13 -15.08
C LEU A 17 4.83 -1.52 -15.54
N LEU A 18 5.80 -1.60 -16.46
CA LEU A 18 6.29 -2.87 -16.99
C LEU A 18 6.97 -3.73 -15.92
N VAL A 19 7.72 -3.10 -15.02
CA VAL A 19 8.37 -3.79 -13.90
C VAL A 19 7.31 -4.40 -12.98
N ARG A 20 6.24 -3.66 -12.65
CA ARG A 20 5.16 -4.19 -11.79
C ARG A 20 4.30 -5.27 -12.45
N VAL A 21 4.27 -5.32 -13.80
CA VAL A 21 3.61 -6.41 -14.54
C VAL A 21 4.34 -7.75 -14.34
N ILE A 22 5.65 -7.75 -14.08
CA ILE A 22 6.44 -9.00 -13.97
C ILE A 22 5.84 -9.96 -12.93
N PRO A 23 5.66 -9.60 -11.64
CA PRO A 23 5.07 -10.52 -10.66
C PRO A 23 3.64 -10.92 -11.03
N GLU A 24 2.85 -10.06 -11.67
CA GLU A 24 1.49 -10.42 -12.13
C GLU A 24 1.50 -11.50 -13.21
N VAL A 25 2.49 -11.45 -14.12
CA VAL A 25 2.67 -12.50 -15.15
C VAL A 25 3.17 -13.80 -14.53
N LEU A 26 4.11 -13.71 -13.58
CA LEU A 26 4.68 -14.90 -12.91
C LEU A 26 3.63 -15.63 -12.03
N MET A 27 2.67 -14.92 -11.45
CA MET A 27 1.54 -15.49 -10.71
C MET A 27 0.48 -16.16 -11.62
N GLY A 28 0.64 -16.10 -12.93
CA GLY A 28 -0.30 -16.71 -13.88
C GLY A 28 -1.69 -16.08 -13.82
N PRO A 29 -2.79 -16.87 -13.60
CA PRO A 29 -4.14 -16.32 -13.52
C PRO A 29 -4.44 -15.62 -12.19
N TYR A 30 -3.60 -15.81 -11.16
CA TYR A 30 -3.84 -15.31 -9.81
C TYR A 30 -3.29 -13.89 -9.63
N VAL A 31 -3.85 -13.14 -8.67
CA VAL A 31 -3.39 -11.79 -8.30
C VAL A 31 -2.23 -11.86 -7.30
N VAL A 32 -1.44 -10.81 -7.29
CA VAL A 32 -0.36 -10.59 -6.34
C VAL A 32 -0.87 -9.78 -5.15
N GLY A 33 -0.37 -10.04 -3.95
CA GLY A 33 -0.63 -9.28 -2.75
C GLY A 33 -1.63 -9.92 -1.79
N PHE A 34 -1.27 -9.91 -0.50
CA PHE A 34 -2.12 -10.48 0.56
C PHE A 34 -3.44 -9.69 0.68
N ASP A 35 -3.37 -8.36 0.78
CA ASP A 35 -4.56 -7.53 0.91
C ASP A 35 -5.38 -7.50 -0.38
N THR A 36 -4.82 -7.91 -1.52
CA THR A 36 -5.58 -8.00 -2.78
C THR A 36 -6.73 -8.99 -2.66
N MET A 37 -6.47 -10.22 -2.24
CA MET A 37 -7.51 -11.22 -2.02
C MET A 37 -8.16 -11.11 -0.63
N GLY A 38 -7.42 -10.61 0.37
CA GLY A 38 -7.93 -10.48 1.73
C GLY A 38 -8.91 -9.31 1.94
N TYR A 39 -8.75 -8.21 1.18
CA TYR A 39 -9.53 -6.98 1.38
C TYR A 39 -10.11 -6.39 0.10
N TYR A 40 -9.31 -6.18 -0.96
CA TYR A 40 -9.77 -5.42 -2.11
C TYR A 40 -10.78 -6.18 -2.95
N VAL A 41 -10.56 -7.47 -3.19
CA VAL A 41 -11.54 -8.33 -3.89
C VAL A 41 -12.85 -8.41 -3.10
N PRO A 42 -12.87 -8.85 -1.82
CA PRO A 42 -14.12 -8.99 -1.09
C PRO A 42 -14.86 -7.66 -0.93
N THR A 43 -14.16 -6.57 -0.58
CA THR A 43 -14.80 -5.26 -0.42
C THR A 43 -15.44 -4.79 -1.74
N THR A 44 -14.74 -4.95 -2.86
CA THR A 44 -15.29 -4.54 -4.17
C THR A 44 -16.50 -5.39 -4.58
N LEU A 45 -16.44 -6.72 -4.33
CA LEU A 45 -17.57 -7.62 -4.62
C LEU A 45 -18.79 -7.29 -3.76
N LEU A 46 -18.59 -7.04 -2.46
CA LEU A 46 -19.66 -6.59 -1.55
C LEU A 46 -20.30 -5.27 -2.04
N TRP A 47 -19.52 -4.33 -2.55
CA TRP A 47 -20.04 -3.11 -3.12
C TRP A 47 -20.87 -3.35 -4.39
N LEU A 48 -20.43 -4.25 -5.26
CA LEU A 48 -21.13 -4.58 -6.50
C LEU A 48 -22.46 -5.31 -6.24
N HIS A 49 -22.55 -6.08 -5.17
CA HIS A 49 -23.76 -6.79 -4.79
C HIS A 49 -24.76 -5.96 -3.95
N GLY A 50 -24.48 -4.67 -3.72
CA GLY A 50 -25.46 -3.74 -3.13
C GLY A 50 -25.56 -3.76 -1.60
N GLY A 51 -24.66 -4.46 -0.91
CA GLY A 51 -24.69 -4.61 0.56
C GLY A 51 -24.13 -3.43 1.38
N VAL A 52 -23.77 -2.30 0.73
CA VAL A 52 -23.04 -1.21 1.41
C VAL A 52 -23.88 0.05 1.50
N SER A 53 -24.09 0.55 2.73
CA SER A 53 -24.73 1.84 2.94
C SER A 53 -23.85 2.99 2.46
N LEU A 54 -24.46 4.15 2.12
CA LEU A 54 -23.70 5.34 1.71
C LEU A 54 -22.66 5.76 2.76
N TRP A 55 -22.96 5.60 4.03
CA TRP A 55 -22.06 5.94 5.12
C TRP A 55 -20.87 4.99 5.22
N SER A 56 -21.12 3.69 5.12
CA SER A 56 -20.03 2.70 5.04
C SER A 56 -19.16 2.92 3.80
N PHE A 57 -19.77 3.28 2.66
CA PHE A 57 -19.07 3.65 1.45
C PHE A 57 -18.08 4.81 1.66
N ILE A 58 -18.56 5.93 2.23
CA ILE A 58 -17.72 7.11 2.51
C ILE A 58 -16.62 6.77 3.52
N ALA A 59 -16.96 6.02 4.56
CA ALA A 59 -16.05 5.64 5.65
C ALA A 59 -14.85 4.79 5.22
N THR A 60 -14.96 4.05 4.11
CA THR A 60 -13.86 3.22 3.60
C THR A 60 -12.78 3.96 2.80
N ALA A 61 -12.83 5.30 2.67
CA ALA A 61 -12.03 6.06 1.71
C ALA A 61 -12.18 5.46 0.29
N PRO A 62 -13.30 5.74 -0.38
CA PRO A 62 -13.91 4.89 -1.41
C PRO A 62 -13.27 4.96 -2.79
N LEU A 63 -12.28 5.82 -3.03
CA LEU A 63 -11.84 6.13 -4.40
C LEU A 63 -11.31 4.90 -5.14
N LEU A 64 -10.51 4.07 -4.48
CA LEU A 64 -9.98 2.84 -5.09
C LEU A 64 -11.10 1.86 -5.43
N TYR A 65 -12.00 1.62 -4.48
CA TYR A 65 -13.12 0.69 -4.66
C TYR A 65 -14.09 1.17 -5.75
N THR A 66 -14.35 2.48 -5.82
CA THR A 66 -15.14 3.09 -6.89
C THR A 66 -14.51 2.87 -8.27
N LEU A 67 -13.19 3.07 -8.37
CA LEU A 67 -12.45 2.82 -9.61
C LEU A 67 -12.50 1.33 -9.99
N THR A 68 -12.26 0.45 -9.03
CA THR A 68 -12.27 -1.01 -9.27
C THR A 68 -13.65 -1.50 -9.67
N ALA A 69 -14.69 -1.10 -8.94
CA ALA A 69 -16.07 -1.46 -9.25
C ALA A 69 -16.53 -0.90 -10.60
N GLY A 70 -16.21 0.37 -10.89
CA GLY A 70 -16.54 1.00 -12.18
C GLY A 70 -15.89 0.29 -13.36
N LEU A 71 -14.62 -0.11 -13.24
CA LEU A 71 -13.93 -0.86 -14.28
C LEU A 71 -14.48 -2.30 -14.41
N ALA A 72 -14.85 -2.93 -13.31
CA ALA A 72 -15.48 -4.25 -13.33
C ALA A 72 -16.85 -4.21 -14.03
N LEU A 73 -17.68 -3.20 -13.76
CA LEU A 73 -18.97 -2.99 -14.43
C LEU A 73 -18.81 -2.67 -15.93
N ALA A 74 -17.68 -2.09 -16.33
CA ALA A 74 -17.38 -1.82 -17.76
C ALA A 74 -16.99 -3.08 -18.55
N GLY A 75 -17.03 -4.27 -17.97
CA GLY A 75 -16.82 -5.57 -18.64
C GLY A 75 -15.61 -6.37 -18.17
N GLY A 76 -14.99 -5.98 -17.05
CA GLY A 76 -13.93 -6.76 -16.40
C GLY A 76 -14.44 -7.59 -15.22
N SER A 77 -13.73 -8.62 -14.82
CA SER A 77 -13.89 -9.20 -13.48
C SER A 77 -13.12 -8.37 -12.46
N VAL A 78 -13.58 -8.35 -11.21
CA VAL A 78 -12.86 -7.65 -10.10
C VAL A 78 -11.42 -8.13 -9.97
N VAL A 79 -11.20 -9.45 -10.08
CA VAL A 79 -9.87 -10.07 -10.05
C VAL A 79 -8.99 -9.55 -11.19
N TRP A 80 -9.53 -9.47 -12.41
CA TRP A 80 -8.81 -8.95 -13.58
C TRP A 80 -8.43 -7.47 -13.41
N VAL A 81 -9.36 -6.67 -12.94
CA VAL A 81 -9.10 -5.24 -12.68
C VAL A 81 -7.98 -5.09 -11.66
N LEU A 82 -8.05 -5.82 -10.53
CA LEU A 82 -7.03 -5.78 -9.47
C LEU A 82 -5.69 -6.41 -9.88
N LYS A 83 -5.66 -7.19 -10.95
CA LYS A 83 -4.42 -7.70 -11.56
C LYS A 83 -3.69 -6.63 -12.40
N VAL A 84 -4.44 -5.74 -13.05
CA VAL A 84 -3.88 -4.72 -13.95
C VAL A 84 -3.66 -3.39 -13.23
N LEU A 85 -4.57 -3.01 -12.34
CA LEU A 85 -4.60 -1.70 -11.69
C LEU A 85 -3.30 -1.36 -10.92
N PRO A 86 -2.67 -2.26 -10.15
CA PRO A 86 -1.44 -1.93 -9.42
C PRO A 86 -0.29 -1.50 -10.34
N SER A 87 -0.17 -2.15 -11.51
CA SER A 87 0.83 -1.78 -12.50
C SER A 87 0.60 -0.37 -13.07
N LEU A 88 -0.66 -0.02 -13.32
CA LEU A 88 -1.02 1.32 -13.74
C LEU A 88 -0.76 2.36 -12.65
N LEU A 89 -1.10 2.05 -11.38
CA LEU A 89 -0.86 2.94 -10.25
C LEU A 89 0.63 3.23 -10.09
N LEU A 90 1.50 2.22 -10.14
CA LEU A 90 2.95 2.42 -10.04
C LEU A 90 3.49 3.26 -11.20
N GLY A 91 2.98 3.06 -12.42
CA GLY A 91 3.30 3.91 -13.58
C GLY A 91 2.90 5.37 -13.35
N PHE A 92 1.66 5.62 -12.88
CA PHE A 92 1.19 6.97 -12.58
C PHE A 92 1.94 7.61 -11.41
N LEU A 93 2.34 6.84 -10.39
CA LEU A 93 3.18 7.33 -9.30
C LEU A 93 4.54 7.80 -9.82
N GLY A 94 5.19 7.01 -10.67
CA GLY A 94 6.44 7.41 -11.33
C GLY A 94 6.28 8.70 -12.15
N LEU A 95 5.20 8.82 -12.91
CA LEU A 95 4.88 10.04 -13.67
C LEU A 95 4.63 11.25 -12.76
N ALA A 96 3.90 11.08 -11.66
CA ALA A 96 3.62 12.13 -10.68
C ALA A 96 4.90 12.62 -9.97
N MET A 97 5.78 11.69 -9.55
CA MET A 97 7.10 12.00 -8.99
C MET A 97 7.99 12.75 -10.00
N TYR A 98 8.03 12.29 -11.25
CA TYR A 98 8.72 13.00 -12.33
C TYR A 98 8.16 14.42 -12.52
N GLY A 99 6.84 14.56 -12.56
CA GLY A 99 6.13 15.84 -12.70
C GLY A 99 6.49 16.81 -11.59
N TYR A 100 6.50 16.33 -10.34
CA TYR A 100 6.92 17.13 -9.20
C TYR A 100 8.40 17.52 -9.28
N ALA A 101 9.30 16.59 -9.59
CA ALA A 101 10.72 16.89 -9.77
C ALA A 101 10.95 17.94 -10.87
N ARG A 102 10.23 17.81 -11.98
CA ARG A 102 10.39 18.66 -13.17
C ARG A 102 9.77 20.05 -13.01
N ARG A 103 8.52 20.12 -12.53
CA ARG A 103 7.74 21.37 -12.43
C ARG A 103 7.80 22.00 -11.05
N GLY A 104 7.81 21.19 -9.98
CA GLY A 104 7.90 21.65 -8.61
C GLY A 104 9.32 22.06 -8.23
N LEU A 105 10.30 21.18 -8.44
CA LEU A 105 11.70 21.45 -8.07
C LEU A 105 12.51 22.12 -9.18
N GLY A 106 11.99 22.24 -10.41
CA GLY A 106 12.69 22.85 -11.54
C GLY A 106 13.89 22.03 -12.05
N TRP A 107 13.96 20.73 -11.75
CA TRP A 107 15.06 19.88 -12.15
C TRP A 107 15.06 19.60 -13.67
N SER A 108 16.26 19.32 -14.22
CA SER A 108 16.39 18.92 -15.63
C SER A 108 15.68 17.58 -15.88
N PRO A 109 15.21 17.29 -17.11
CA PRO A 109 14.53 16.03 -17.40
C PRO A 109 15.33 14.78 -16.99
N LYS A 110 16.65 14.79 -17.27
CA LYS A 110 17.58 13.70 -16.89
C LYS A 110 17.71 13.52 -15.37
N LYS A 111 17.65 14.59 -14.59
CA LYS A 111 17.69 14.53 -13.13
C LYS A 111 16.33 14.10 -12.58
N SER A 112 15.22 14.57 -13.17
CA SER A 112 13.87 14.29 -12.70
C SER A 112 13.45 12.83 -12.85
N ILE A 113 14.02 12.10 -13.82
CA ILE A 113 13.72 10.67 -14.01
C ILE A 113 14.29 9.78 -12.88
N VAL A 114 15.41 10.18 -12.27
CA VAL A 114 16.10 9.37 -11.26
C VAL A 114 15.23 9.12 -10.03
N PRO A 115 14.67 10.14 -9.35
CA PRO A 115 13.82 9.88 -8.18
C PRO A 115 12.52 9.17 -8.54
N ALA A 116 11.99 9.37 -9.77
CA ALA A 116 10.82 8.64 -10.24
C ALA A 116 11.10 7.14 -10.35
N LEU A 117 12.24 6.75 -10.95
CA LEU A 117 12.60 5.34 -11.07
C LEU A 117 13.03 4.73 -9.73
N VAL A 118 13.85 5.42 -8.94
CA VAL A 118 14.27 4.90 -7.62
C VAL A 118 13.07 4.78 -6.69
N GLY A 119 12.22 5.80 -6.62
CA GLY A 119 11.04 5.81 -5.74
C GLY A 119 9.90 4.90 -6.18
N THR A 120 9.99 4.27 -7.35
CA THR A 120 9.00 3.26 -7.80
C THR A 120 9.60 1.87 -7.95
N LEU A 121 10.88 1.77 -8.26
CA LEU A 121 11.51 0.47 -8.52
C LEU A 121 12.26 -0.08 -7.31
N TYR A 122 12.62 0.71 -6.32
CA TYR A 122 13.28 0.21 -5.13
C TYR A 122 12.35 -0.75 -4.37
N PHE A 123 12.88 -1.85 -3.82
CA PHE A 123 12.07 -2.94 -3.26
C PHE A 123 11.03 -2.49 -2.22
N VAL A 124 11.32 -1.43 -1.43
CA VAL A 124 10.34 -0.88 -0.47
C VAL A 124 9.15 -0.25 -1.19
N ALA A 125 9.38 0.45 -2.31
CA ALA A 125 8.29 0.99 -3.13
C ALA A 125 7.49 -0.14 -3.81
N LEU A 126 8.17 -1.18 -4.28
CA LEU A 126 7.51 -2.39 -4.79
C LEU A 126 6.70 -3.10 -3.70
N ARG A 127 7.19 -3.11 -2.44
CA ARG A 127 6.42 -3.62 -1.31
C ARG A 127 5.14 -2.81 -1.06
N VAL A 128 5.20 -1.48 -1.18
CA VAL A 128 3.99 -0.63 -1.12
C VAL A 128 3.04 -1.00 -2.27
N SER A 129 3.54 -1.17 -3.49
CA SER A 129 2.72 -1.54 -4.66
C SER A 129 2.24 -3.00 -4.64
N TRP A 130 2.70 -3.82 -3.70
CA TRP A 130 2.32 -5.22 -3.60
C TRP A 130 0.89 -5.41 -3.08
N ASP A 131 0.49 -4.62 -2.07
CA ASP A 131 -0.81 -4.71 -1.45
C ASP A 131 -1.34 -3.41 -0.81
N ALA A 132 -0.61 -2.30 -0.90
CA ALA A 132 -1.01 -1.01 -0.36
C ALA A 132 -1.52 -0.06 -1.47
N PHE A 133 -2.49 -0.51 -2.28
CA PHE A 133 -2.97 0.21 -3.47
C PHE A 133 -3.65 1.54 -3.13
N ARG A 134 -4.30 1.64 -1.97
CA ARG A 134 -4.92 2.87 -1.49
C ARG A 134 -3.88 3.93 -1.15
N GLU A 135 -2.79 3.52 -0.51
CA GLU A 135 -1.64 4.38 -0.22
C GLU A 135 -0.97 4.84 -1.51
N GLU A 136 -0.78 3.93 -2.46
CA GLU A 136 -0.17 4.25 -3.75
C GLU A 136 -1.02 5.26 -4.54
N LEU A 137 -2.33 5.07 -4.60
CA LEU A 137 -3.27 6.02 -5.22
C LEU A 137 -3.22 7.39 -4.52
N ALA A 138 -3.20 7.41 -3.19
CA ALA A 138 -3.09 8.65 -2.42
C ALA A 138 -1.76 9.37 -2.68
N LEU A 139 -0.65 8.65 -2.81
CA LEU A 139 0.68 9.20 -3.12
C LEU A 139 0.75 9.82 -4.52
N ILE A 140 0.05 9.26 -5.51
CA ILE A 140 -0.06 9.89 -6.83
C ILE A 140 -0.63 11.30 -6.69
N PHE A 141 -1.76 11.44 -5.99
CA PHE A 141 -2.39 12.73 -5.75
C PHE A 141 -1.56 13.63 -4.83
N PHE A 142 -0.86 13.08 -3.86
CA PHE A 142 0.09 13.83 -3.03
C PHE A 142 1.16 14.54 -3.87
N PHE A 143 1.81 13.84 -4.80
CA PHE A 143 2.80 14.47 -5.69
C PHE A 143 2.17 15.51 -6.62
N VAL A 144 0.92 15.31 -7.03
CA VAL A 144 0.16 16.36 -7.75
C VAL A 144 -0.10 17.57 -6.87
N VAL A 145 -0.51 17.39 -5.61
CA VAL A 145 -0.66 18.46 -4.61
C VAL A 145 0.65 19.22 -4.44
N LEU A 146 1.77 18.53 -4.23
CA LEU A 146 3.10 19.16 -4.10
C LEU A 146 3.49 19.95 -5.35
N MET A 147 3.25 19.41 -6.53
CA MET A 147 3.51 20.09 -7.80
C MET A 147 2.69 21.38 -7.90
N LEU A 148 1.43 21.35 -7.49
CA LEU A 148 0.54 22.51 -7.50
C LEU A 148 0.91 23.56 -6.42
N LEU A 149 1.45 23.13 -5.28
CA LEU A 149 1.92 24.02 -4.22
C LEU A 149 3.15 24.82 -4.62
N VAL A 150 4.13 24.17 -5.26
CA VAL A 150 5.47 24.75 -5.50
C VAL A 150 5.58 25.42 -6.87
N ALA A 151 4.77 25.02 -7.87
CA ALA A 151 4.84 25.61 -9.20
C ALA A 151 4.67 27.13 -9.13
N LYS A 152 5.71 27.89 -9.45
CA LYS A 152 5.61 29.35 -9.62
C LYS A 152 4.59 29.61 -10.72
N ALA A 153 3.56 30.39 -10.43
CA ALA A 153 2.67 30.91 -11.45
C ALA A 153 3.55 31.63 -12.48
N GLY A 154 3.58 31.16 -13.73
CA GLY A 154 4.49 31.63 -14.77
C GLY A 154 4.58 33.15 -14.81
N GLY A 155 5.67 33.72 -14.31
CA GLY A 155 6.13 35.10 -14.41
C GLY A 155 5.23 36.22 -13.90
N SER A 156 3.93 36.04 -13.70
CA SER A 156 3.00 37.15 -13.45
C SER A 156 2.48 37.27 -12.02
N GLY A 157 2.83 36.37 -11.10
CA GLY A 157 2.34 36.41 -9.71
C GLY A 157 0.80 36.37 -9.54
N LYS A 158 0.06 36.20 -10.64
CA LYS A 158 -1.40 36.30 -10.64
C LYS A 158 -2.03 35.04 -10.04
N PHE A 159 -3.01 35.28 -9.19
CA PHE A 159 -3.89 34.23 -8.66
C PHE A 159 -4.55 33.45 -9.80
N SER A 160 -4.42 32.12 -9.81
CA SER A 160 -5.07 31.26 -10.79
C SER A 160 -6.10 30.38 -10.08
N TRP A 161 -7.37 30.73 -10.22
CA TRP A 161 -8.51 29.95 -9.71
C TRP A 161 -8.42 28.47 -10.11
N LYS A 162 -8.16 28.20 -11.39
CA LYS A 162 -8.06 26.82 -11.92
C LYS A 162 -7.04 25.97 -11.16
N ARG A 163 -5.91 26.57 -10.79
CA ARG A 163 -4.86 25.90 -10.02
C ARG A 163 -5.31 25.54 -8.61
N TYR A 164 -6.01 26.44 -7.92
CA TYR A 164 -6.48 26.21 -6.58
C TYR A 164 -7.65 25.19 -6.54
N VAL A 165 -8.52 25.20 -7.54
CA VAL A 165 -9.54 24.15 -7.72
C VAL A 165 -8.90 22.79 -7.97
N ALA A 166 -7.92 22.71 -8.88
CA ALA A 166 -7.17 21.47 -9.11
C ALA A 166 -6.45 20.98 -7.84
N PHE A 167 -5.89 21.89 -7.05
CA PHE A 167 -5.29 21.59 -5.75
C PHE A 167 -6.34 21.02 -4.77
N SER A 168 -7.49 21.67 -4.62
CA SER A 168 -8.58 21.21 -3.74
C SER A 168 -9.09 19.82 -4.14
N LEU A 169 -9.29 19.59 -5.44
CA LEU A 169 -9.71 18.28 -5.97
C LEU A 169 -8.64 17.19 -5.74
N ALA A 170 -7.38 17.50 -5.99
CA ALA A 170 -6.29 16.56 -5.74
C ALA A 170 -6.16 16.22 -4.24
N LEU A 171 -6.32 17.21 -3.36
CA LEU A 171 -6.29 17.01 -1.91
C LEU A 171 -7.49 16.17 -1.44
N ALA A 172 -8.70 16.42 -1.97
CA ALA A 172 -9.86 15.59 -1.70
C ALA A 172 -9.66 14.15 -2.20
N ALA A 173 -9.03 13.96 -3.35
CA ALA A 173 -8.69 12.64 -3.87
C ALA A 173 -7.70 11.90 -2.97
N VAL A 174 -6.73 12.58 -2.34
CA VAL A 174 -5.87 11.96 -1.30
C VAL A 174 -6.72 11.44 -0.14
N VAL A 175 -7.63 12.26 0.38
CA VAL A 175 -8.51 11.89 1.51
C VAL A 175 -9.40 10.70 1.16
N LEU A 176 -9.97 10.70 -0.04
CA LEU A 176 -10.81 9.61 -0.54
C LEU A 176 -10.03 8.34 -0.91
N SER A 177 -8.71 8.40 -0.99
CA SER A 177 -7.87 7.24 -1.30
C SER A 177 -7.37 6.53 -0.05
N ASN A 178 -6.78 7.27 0.91
CA ASN A 178 -6.21 6.66 2.11
C ASN A 178 -6.10 7.68 3.26
N GLN A 179 -6.55 7.29 4.45
CA GLN A 179 -6.60 8.17 5.62
C GLN A 179 -5.21 8.45 6.19
N VAL A 180 -4.32 7.46 6.23
CA VAL A 180 -2.97 7.60 6.79
C VAL A 180 -2.15 8.58 5.96
N VAL A 181 -2.16 8.39 4.62
CA VAL A 181 -1.49 9.33 3.71
C VAL A 181 -2.16 10.71 3.80
N ALA A 182 -3.48 10.79 3.97
CA ALA A 182 -4.18 12.06 4.15
C ALA A 182 -3.71 12.82 5.38
N VAL A 183 -3.54 12.17 6.53
CA VAL A 183 -2.97 12.80 7.75
C VAL A 183 -1.60 13.40 7.47
N LEU A 184 -0.71 12.63 6.82
CA LEU A 184 0.63 13.11 6.48
C LEU A 184 0.59 14.30 5.51
N VAL A 185 -0.28 14.26 4.50
CA VAL A 185 -0.42 15.33 3.51
C VAL A 185 -1.02 16.60 4.13
N LEU A 186 -2.05 16.45 4.96
CA LEU A 186 -2.64 17.56 5.72
C LEU A 186 -1.62 18.17 6.71
N GLY A 187 -0.76 17.34 7.31
CA GLY A 187 0.34 17.80 8.15
C GLY A 187 1.39 18.60 7.37
N VAL A 188 1.81 18.11 6.18
CA VAL A 188 2.71 18.86 5.28
C VAL A 188 2.09 20.20 4.88
N LEU A 189 0.77 20.19 4.61
CA LEU A 189 0.04 21.40 4.27
C LEU A 189 -0.01 22.39 5.44
N LEU A 190 -0.30 21.91 6.65
CA LEU A 190 -0.30 22.71 7.87
C LEU A 190 1.06 23.37 8.09
N PHE A 191 2.16 22.62 7.98
CA PHE A 191 3.51 23.17 8.08
C PHE A 191 3.77 24.21 6.98
N THR A 192 3.30 23.97 5.76
CA THR A 192 3.42 24.91 4.64
C THR A 192 2.63 26.20 4.89
N VAL A 193 1.41 26.10 5.44
CA VAL A 193 0.59 27.26 5.83
C VAL A 193 1.29 28.07 6.92
N ILE A 194 1.77 27.43 7.98
CA ILE A 194 2.52 28.09 9.06
C ILE A 194 3.77 28.80 8.51
N TYR A 195 4.54 28.11 7.67
CA TYR A 195 5.72 28.69 7.03
C TYR A 195 5.38 29.95 6.21
N LYS A 196 4.31 29.88 5.41
CA LYS A 196 3.86 31.04 4.62
C LYS A 196 3.35 32.19 5.49
N LEU A 197 2.62 31.92 6.57
CA LEU A 197 2.16 32.94 7.52
C LEU A 197 3.32 33.68 8.16
N VAL A 198 4.40 32.97 8.50
CA VAL A 198 5.54 33.53 9.24
C VAL A 198 6.59 34.16 8.32
N ARG A 199 6.83 33.57 7.15
CA ARG A 199 8.01 33.89 6.33
C ARG A 199 7.70 34.46 4.94
N GLU A 200 6.49 34.28 4.41
CA GLU A 200 6.18 34.67 3.02
C GLU A 200 4.96 35.60 2.95
N SER A 201 3.79 35.09 2.65
CA SER A 201 2.58 35.82 2.31
C SER A 201 1.37 35.32 3.09
N ARG A 202 0.79 36.19 3.92
CA ARG A 202 -0.46 35.88 4.64
C ARG A 202 -1.62 35.59 3.67
N ILE A 203 -1.68 36.29 2.54
CA ILE A 203 -2.74 36.10 1.55
C ILE A 203 -2.66 34.69 0.94
N ASP A 204 -1.46 34.22 0.61
CA ASP A 204 -1.30 32.88 0.04
C ASP A 204 -1.56 31.79 1.08
N ALA A 205 -1.22 32.03 2.34
CA ALA A 205 -1.57 31.12 3.43
C ALA A 205 -3.09 31.02 3.63
N VAL A 206 -3.81 32.15 3.65
CA VAL A 206 -5.29 32.16 3.73
C VAL A 206 -5.92 31.44 2.53
N ARG A 207 -5.41 31.68 1.32
CA ARG A 207 -5.89 30.94 0.12
C ARG A 207 -5.70 29.44 0.28
N LEU A 208 -4.53 28.99 0.74
CA LEU A 208 -4.29 27.56 0.97
C LEU A 208 -5.28 27.00 2.01
N ILE A 209 -5.54 27.70 3.11
CA ILE A 209 -6.53 27.30 4.12
C ILE A 209 -7.91 27.15 3.46
N VAL A 210 -8.38 28.19 2.75
CA VAL A 210 -9.72 28.18 2.13
C VAL A 210 -9.88 27.02 1.15
N PHE A 211 -8.89 26.78 0.26
CA PHE A 211 -8.97 25.71 -0.74
C PHE A 211 -8.65 24.32 -0.19
N SER A 212 -8.07 24.20 1.00
CA SER A 212 -7.94 22.91 1.68
C SER A 212 -9.14 22.56 2.55
N LEU A 213 -9.97 23.53 2.93
CA LEU A 213 -11.10 23.34 3.82
C LEU A 213 -12.06 22.21 3.38
N PRO A 214 -12.45 22.07 2.09
CA PRO A 214 -13.31 20.98 1.66
C PRO A 214 -12.72 19.60 1.94
N ALA A 215 -11.42 19.41 1.69
CA ALA A 215 -10.74 18.16 1.97
C ALA A 215 -10.57 17.90 3.47
N VAL A 216 -10.31 18.93 4.27
CA VAL A 216 -10.25 18.85 5.75
C VAL A 216 -11.62 18.44 6.30
N LEU A 217 -12.70 19.07 5.85
CA LEU A 217 -14.06 18.72 6.28
C LEU A 217 -14.41 17.28 5.87
N LEU A 218 -14.06 16.90 4.64
CA LEU A 218 -14.25 15.52 4.16
C LEU A 218 -13.46 14.51 5.01
N PHE A 219 -12.22 14.83 5.38
CA PHE A 219 -11.39 13.99 6.24
C PHE A 219 -12.05 13.76 7.60
N PHE A 220 -12.49 14.83 8.26
CA PHE A 220 -13.19 14.71 9.54
C PHE A 220 -14.52 13.98 9.40
N ALA A 221 -15.29 14.23 8.33
CA ALA A 221 -16.51 13.49 8.06
C ALA A 221 -16.27 11.99 7.95
N ILE A 222 -15.27 11.56 7.16
CA ILE A 222 -14.89 10.15 7.01
C ILE A 222 -14.49 9.56 8.36
N PHE A 223 -13.66 10.23 9.14
CA PHE A 223 -13.24 9.75 10.46
C PHE A 223 -14.41 9.61 11.44
N TYR A 224 -15.31 10.58 11.46
CA TYR A 224 -16.46 10.58 12.35
C TYR A 224 -17.52 9.53 11.96
N LEU A 225 -17.65 9.29 10.66
CA LEU A 225 -18.67 8.38 10.11
C LEU A 225 -18.17 6.94 9.97
N SER A 226 -16.95 6.66 10.37
CA SER A 226 -16.36 5.31 10.33
C SER A 226 -16.44 4.58 11.69
N PRO A 227 -17.64 4.30 12.23
CA PRO A 227 -17.78 3.60 13.52
C PRO A 227 -17.46 2.11 13.43
N THR A 228 -17.29 1.57 12.21
CA THR A 228 -17.31 0.13 11.95
C THR A 228 -15.96 -0.47 11.59
N VAL A 229 -14.93 0.33 11.31
CA VAL A 229 -13.59 -0.19 11.05
C VAL A 229 -12.82 -0.22 12.36
N PRO A 230 -12.51 -1.39 12.93
CA PRO A 230 -11.80 -1.51 14.21
C PRO A 230 -10.50 -0.71 14.25
N GLU A 231 -9.80 -0.63 13.11
CA GLU A 231 -8.57 0.13 12.91
C GLU A 231 -8.76 1.65 13.13
N TYR A 232 -9.97 2.19 12.93
CA TYR A 232 -10.28 3.61 13.11
C TYR A 232 -10.96 3.96 14.43
N ARG A 233 -11.65 3.01 15.09
CA ARG A 233 -12.00 3.13 16.51
C ARG A 233 -10.76 3.40 17.35
N LEU A 234 -9.66 3.03 16.82
CA LEU A 234 -8.36 3.22 17.40
C LEU A 234 -8.01 4.71 17.60
N ILE A 235 -8.33 5.64 16.77
CA ILE A 235 -7.99 7.06 16.98
C ILE A 235 -8.82 7.69 18.11
N PHE A 236 -9.98 7.13 18.45
CA PHE A 236 -10.93 7.69 19.44
C PHE A 236 -11.38 6.75 20.57
N GLY A 237 -10.94 5.49 20.58
CA GLY A 237 -11.30 4.48 21.59
C GLY A 237 -10.13 3.64 22.08
N PHE A 238 -8.96 4.19 22.03
CA PHE A 238 -7.69 3.54 22.33
C PHE A 238 -7.42 3.27 23.81
N PRO A 239 -6.47 2.35 24.08
CA PRO A 239 -5.88 2.28 25.39
C PRO A 239 -5.43 3.68 25.82
N THR A 240 -5.87 4.11 26.97
CA THR A 240 -5.50 5.42 27.55
C THR A 240 -4.08 5.45 28.07
N THR A 241 -3.37 4.32 28.02
CA THR A 241 -2.02 4.16 28.54
C THR A 241 -1.03 3.76 27.43
N THR A 242 0.20 4.26 27.54
CA THR A 242 1.29 3.90 26.63
C THR A 242 1.52 2.40 26.56
N ASP A 243 1.42 1.70 27.70
CA ASP A 243 1.61 0.26 27.79
C ASP A 243 0.54 -0.54 27.03
N GLY A 244 -0.73 -0.08 27.09
CA GLY A 244 -1.81 -0.67 26.31
C GLY A 244 -1.57 -0.56 24.79
N TRP A 245 -0.99 0.56 24.35
CA TRP A 245 -0.61 0.77 22.96
C TRP A 245 0.52 -0.15 22.51
N LEU A 246 1.58 -0.25 23.32
CA LEU A 246 2.71 -1.12 23.04
C LEU A 246 2.27 -2.58 22.96
N ALA A 247 1.41 -3.00 23.87
CA ALA A 247 0.86 -4.36 23.89
C ALA A 247 0.01 -4.65 22.64
N LEU A 248 -0.76 -3.66 22.16
CA LEU A 248 -1.57 -3.80 20.92
C LEU A 248 -0.69 -4.11 19.70
N PHE A 249 0.52 -3.54 19.65
CA PHE A 249 1.49 -3.80 18.58
C PHE A 249 2.49 -4.91 18.89
N GLY A 250 2.30 -5.63 19.99
CA GLY A 250 3.17 -6.75 20.40
C GLY A 250 4.52 -6.33 20.97
N TYR A 251 4.69 -5.06 21.37
CA TYR A 251 5.93 -4.58 21.99
C TYR A 251 5.91 -4.72 23.51
N SER A 252 6.98 -5.24 24.06
CA SER A 252 7.14 -5.37 25.52
C SER A 252 7.46 -4.06 26.24
N SER A 253 7.96 -3.06 25.50
CA SER A 253 8.30 -1.74 26.04
C SER A 253 8.54 -0.71 24.92
N TYR A 254 8.49 0.57 25.28
CA TYR A 254 8.78 1.65 24.34
C TYR A 254 10.21 1.59 23.74
N PRO A 255 11.28 1.30 24.50
CA PRO A 255 12.60 1.08 23.90
C PRO A 255 12.62 -0.11 22.92
N ALA A 256 11.88 -1.19 23.17
CA ALA A 256 11.78 -2.33 22.25
C ALA A 256 11.10 -1.91 20.92
N MET A 257 10.04 -1.11 20.98
CA MET A 257 9.42 -0.53 19.81
C MET A 257 10.40 0.34 19.02
N LEU A 258 11.07 1.30 19.66
CA LEU A 258 12.06 2.16 19.01
C LEU A 258 13.20 1.36 18.37
N ALA A 259 13.68 0.31 19.03
CA ALA A 259 14.71 -0.56 18.48
C ALA A 259 14.21 -1.30 17.23
N SER A 260 12.96 -1.79 17.24
CA SER A 260 12.33 -2.42 16.10
C SER A 260 12.18 -1.46 14.92
N GLU A 261 11.68 -0.26 15.15
CA GLU A 261 11.50 0.76 14.12
C GLU A 261 12.84 1.23 13.53
N ALA A 262 13.85 1.48 14.38
CA ALA A 262 15.19 1.83 13.92
C ALA A 262 15.83 0.68 13.12
N GLY A 263 15.67 -0.55 13.57
CA GLY A 263 16.11 -1.75 12.84
C GLY A 263 15.42 -1.87 11.49
N PHE A 264 14.11 -1.68 11.46
CA PHE A 264 13.30 -1.69 10.22
C PHE A 264 13.73 -0.58 9.25
N PHE A 265 13.91 0.63 9.76
CA PHE A 265 14.43 1.75 8.96
C PHE A 265 15.80 1.42 8.35
N LEU A 266 16.73 0.88 9.14
CA LEU A 266 18.04 0.48 8.62
C LEU A 266 17.91 -0.66 7.61
N TYR A 267 17.12 -1.68 7.89
CA TYR A 267 16.87 -2.79 6.96
C TYR A 267 16.34 -2.26 5.62
N CYS A 268 15.35 -1.39 5.64
CA CYS A 268 14.73 -0.85 4.43
C CYS A 268 15.63 0.12 3.67
N PHE A 269 16.39 0.98 4.35
CA PHE A 269 16.97 2.16 3.71
C PHE A 269 18.49 2.24 3.77
N LEU A 270 19.18 1.40 4.54
CA LEU A 270 20.64 1.40 4.60
C LEU A 270 21.29 1.47 3.19
N PRO A 271 20.78 0.74 2.16
CA PRO A 271 21.33 0.84 0.81
C PRO A 271 21.14 2.21 0.13
N LEU A 272 20.15 3.01 0.51
CA LEU A 272 19.93 4.36 -0.05
C LEU A 272 20.61 5.48 0.76
N LEU A 273 20.83 5.24 2.06
CA LEU A 273 21.35 6.23 2.99
C LEU A 273 22.67 6.88 2.58
N PRO A 274 23.69 6.16 2.05
CA PRO A 274 24.95 6.77 1.68
C PRO A 274 24.79 7.97 0.72
N LEU A 275 23.91 7.84 -0.27
CA LEU A 275 23.61 8.92 -1.20
C LEU A 275 22.68 9.99 -0.61
N ALA A 276 21.67 9.57 0.16
CA ALA A 276 20.72 10.50 0.75
C ALA A 276 21.38 11.44 1.76
N VAL A 277 22.25 10.93 2.63
CA VAL A 277 22.96 11.72 3.66
C VAL A 277 23.84 12.81 3.05
N LEU A 278 24.49 12.54 1.91
CA LEU A 278 25.30 13.54 1.21
C LEU A 278 24.52 14.81 0.83
N SER A 279 23.22 14.73 0.72
CA SER A 279 22.37 15.85 0.28
C SER A 279 21.60 16.53 1.40
N VAL A 280 21.57 16.01 2.62
CA VAL A 280 20.71 16.50 3.73
C VAL A 280 20.87 18.02 3.97
N ARG A 281 22.10 18.53 3.91
CA ARG A 281 22.37 19.98 4.11
C ARG A 281 22.02 20.83 2.88
N ARG A 282 22.02 20.25 1.66
CA ARG A 282 21.86 20.97 0.40
C ARG A 282 20.45 20.93 -0.17
N PHE A 283 19.76 19.81 0.00
CA PHE A 283 18.38 19.66 -0.46
C PHE A 283 17.43 20.34 0.54
N GLY A 284 17.23 21.65 0.32
CA GLY A 284 16.44 22.51 1.20
C GLY A 284 14.93 22.46 0.94
N ASN A 285 14.40 21.43 0.29
CA ASN A 285 12.97 21.38 -0.01
C ASN A 285 12.15 21.21 1.28
N PHE A 286 11.35 22.22 1.60
CA PHE A 286 10.58 22.30 2.83
C PHE A 286 9.54 21.19 2.92
N GLN A 287 8.81 20.92 1.85
CA GLN A 287 7.74 19.93 1.82
C GLN A 287 8.27 18.50 2.03
N MET A 288 9.39 18.14 1.40
CA MET A 288 10.03 16.84 1.61
C MET A 288 10.57 16.67 3.03
N ARG A 289 11.15 17.76 3.61
CA ARG A 289 11.57 17.75 5.02
C ARG A 289 10.37 17.57 5.96
N SER A 290 9.31 18.33 5.72
CA SER A 290 8.07 18.21 6.51
C SER A 290 7.48 16.82 6.44
N PHE A 291 7.50 16.17 5.25
CA PHE A 291 7.01 14.81 5.07
C PHE A 291 7.86 13.81 5.88
N ILE A 292 9.19 13.90 5.82
CA ILE A 292 10.08 13.05 6.65
C ILE A 292 9.81 13.28 8.14
N VAL A 293 9.73 14.53 8.59
CA VAL A 293 9.50 14.86 10.00
C VAL A 293 8.16 14.30 10.48
N LEU A 294 7.10 14.41 9.67
CA LEU A 294 5.79 13.88 10.03
C LEU A 294 5.78 12.35 10.09
N ILE A 295 6.46 11.67 9.17
CA ILE A 295 6.62 10.20 9.26
C ILE A 295 7.36 9.83 10.54
N LEU A 296 8.48 10.51 10.85
CA LEU A 296 9.22 10.23 12.08
C LEU A 296 8.39 10.53 13.35
N ILE A 297 7.61 11.60 13.37
CA ILE A 297 6.69 11.87 14.48
C ILE A 297 5.64 10.74 14.59
N ALA A 298 5.06 10.33 13.46
CA ALA A 298 4.05 9.28 13.45
C ALA A 298 4.59 7.93 13.95
N THR A 299 5.85 7.63 13.66
CA THR A 299 6.51 6.39 14.11
C THR A 299 6.97 6.47 15.56
N LEU A 300 7.45 7.63 16.01
CA LEU A 300 7.92 7.81 17.41
C LEU A 300 6.78 7.94 18.41
N VAL A 301 5.55 8.22 17.97
CA VAL A 301 4.38 8.37 18.84
C VAL A 301 3.41 7.23 18.60
N PRO A 302 3.39 6.19 19.45
CA PRO A 302 2.57 4.99 19.26
C PRO A 302 1.09 5.27 19.03
N MET A 303 0.60 6.40 19.54
CA MET A 303 -0.80 6.81 19.46
C MET A 303 -1.23 7.35 18.09
N VAL A 304 -0.29 7.59 17.16
CA VAL A 304 -0.58 8.28 15.89
C VAL A 304 -0.79 7.31 14.74
N SER A 305 -0.26 6.10 14.82
CA SER A 305 -0.33 5.13 13.74
C SER A 305 -0.71 3.73 14.20
N PRO A 306 -1.77 3.15 13.62
CA PRO A 306 -2.11 1.74 13.87
C PRO A 306 -1.16 0.75 13.18
N SER A 307 -0.21 1.24 12.36
CA SER A 307 0.74 0.38 11.63
C SER A 307 2.05 1.15 11.41
N ASP A 308 2.82 1.27 12.49
CA ASP A 308 4.06 2.01 12.59
C ASP A 308 5.07 1.71 11.45
N LEU A 309 5.38 0.42 11.23
CA LEU A 309 6.36 0.01 10.21
C LEU A 309 5.89 0.30 8.77
N ARG A 310 4.58 0.25 8.48
CA ARG A 310 4.05 0.58 7.15
C ARG A 310 4.25 2.06 6.83
N ILE A 311 4.13 2.96 7.82
CA ILE A 311 4.39 4.39 7.63
C ILE A 311 5.87 4.65 7.33
N VAL A 312 6.79 3.94 7.99
CA VAL A 312 8.24 4.04 7.73
C VAL A 312 8.57 3.75 6.27
N MET A 313 7.87 2.81 5.62
CA MET A 313 8.09 2.51 4.20
C MET A 313 7.90 3.72 3.29
N LEU A 314 7.01 4.65 3.66
CA LEU A 314 6.75 5.87 2.86
C LEU A 314 7.96 6.79 2.77
N LEU A 315 8.99 6.61 3.62
CA LEU A 315 10.26 7.32 3.52
C LEU A 315 11.01 7.02 2.22
N VAL A 316 10.70 5.93 1.50
CA VAL A 316 11.30 5.63 0.20
C VAL A 316 11.16 6.80 -0.78
N TYR A 317 10.02 7.47 -0.75
CA TYR A 317 9.73 8.56 -1.70
C TYR A 317 10.61 9.79 -1.46
N PRO A 318 10.64 10.42 -0.28
CA PRO A 318 11.55 11.54 -0.05
C PRO A 318 13.02 11.12 -0.14
N LEU A 319 13.41 9.93 0.32
CA LEU A 319 14.78 9.44 0.24
C LEU A 319 15.26 9.27 -1.21
N ALA A 320 14.39 8.90 -2.15
CA ALA A 320 14.71 8.86 -3.57
C ALA A 320 15.12 10.25 -4.11
N PHE A 321 14.46 11.33 -3.67
CA PHE A 321 14.83 12.70 -4.00
C PHE A 321 16.17 13.09 -3.37
N TYR A 322 16.38 12.76 -2.08
CA TYR A 322 17.64 12.99 -1.40
C TYR A 322 18.79 12.21 -2.04
N ALA A 323 18.63 10.95 -2.36
CA ALA A 323 19.67 10.14 -3.04
C ALA A 323 20.02 10.73 -4.42
N THR A 324 19.02 11.21 -5.17
CA THR A 324 19.23 11.91 -6.46
C THR A 324 20.02 13.20 -6.29
N GLU A 325 19.72 13.98 -5.26
CA GLU A 325 20.48 15.21 -4.96
C GLU A 325 21.89 14.87 -4.52
N GLY A 326 22.10 13.79 -3.76
CA GLY A 326 23.41 13.28 -3.38
C GLY A 326 24.29 12.94 -4.60
N LEU A 327 23.71 12.27 -5.61
CA LEU A 327 24.38 12.08 -6.91
C LEU A 327 24.75 13.40 -7.58
N SER A 328 23.87 14.40 -7.49
CA SER A 328 24.17 15.75 -8.02
C SER A 328 25.30 16.42 -7.27
N TRP A 329 25.44 16.16 -5.96
CA TRP A 329 26.55 16.66 -5.15
C TRP A 329 27.89 16.04 -5.58
N LEU A 330 27.94 14.77 -5.93
CA LEU A 330 29.17 14.15 -6.42
C LEU A 330 29.73 14.84 -7.67
N LYS A 331 28.89 15.54 -8.46
CA LYS A 331 29.32 16.41 -9.56
C LYS A 331 30.06 17.67 -9.11
N SER A 332 29.87 18.13 -7.89
CA SER A 332 30.47 19.36 -7.37
C SER A 332 31.85 19.15 -6.75
N VAL A 333 32.36 17.92 -6.68
CA VAL A 333 33.68 17.62 -6.15
C VAL A 333 34.76 18.21 -7.07
N HIS A 334 35.70 18.98 -6.51
CA HIS A 334 36.64 19.83 -7.25
C HIS A 334 37.72 19.06 -8.04
N TRP A 335 38.01 17.82 -7.68
CA TRP A 335 38.99 16.98 -8.41
C TRP A 335 38.39 16.41 -9.68
N LYS A 336 38.66 17.01 -10.85
CA LYS A 336 38.00 16.64 -12.14
C LYS A 336 38.03 15.15 -12.46
N ARG A 337 39.16 14.47 -12.36
CA ARG A 337 39.32 13.02 -12.62
C ARG A 337 38.52 12.18 -11.61
N PHE A 338 38.64 12.53 -10.33
CA PHE A 338 37.97 11.81 -9.23
C PHE A 338 36.44 12.03 -9.24
N ARG A 339 36.00 13.23 -9.61
CA ARG A 339 34.58 13.57 -9.75
C ARG A 339 33.82 12.69 -10.72
N ILE A 340 34.37 12.46 -11.93
CA ILE A 340 33.71 11.62 -12.95
C ILE A 340 33.64 10.19 -12.47
N THR A 341 34.67 9.68 -11.80
CA THR A 341 34.70 8.33 -11.23
C THR A 341 33.68 8.21 -10.12
N LEU A 342 33.64 9.11 -9.15
CA LEU A 342 32.66 9.09 -8.04
C LEU A 342 31.21 9.14 -8.54
N LEU A 343 30.93 9.99 -9.55
CA LEU A 343 29.57 10.05 -10.11
C LEU A 343 29.19 8.73 -10.79
N ARG A 344 30.10 8.12 -11.55
CA ARG A 344 29.85 6.81 -12.19
C ARG A 344 29.66 5.73 -11.15
N VAL A 345 30.52 5.67 -10.14
CA VAL A 345 30.38 4.73 -9.03
C VAL A 345 29.05 4.92 -8.30
N GLY A 346 28.68 6.15 -7.98
CA GLY A 346 27.39 6.44 -7.31
C GLY A 346 26.18 6.04 -8.16
N LEU A 347 26.23 6.28 -9.48
CA LEU A 347 25.17 5.85 -10.40
C LEU A 347 25.09 4.32 -10.51
N VAL A 348 26.24 3.65 -10.69
CA VAL A 348 26.30 2.18 -10.75
C VAL A 348 25.81 1.59 -9.44
N TYR A 349 26.25 2.12 -8.30
CA TYR A 349 25.79 1.68 -7.00
C TYR A 349 24.27 1.80 -6.86
N LEU A 350 23.69 2.98 -7.15
CA LEU A 350 22.24 3.21 -7.04
C LEU A 350 21.46 2.28 -7.99
N MET A 351 21.93 2.12 -9.24
CA MET A 351 21.31 1.20 -10.18
C MET A 351 21.40 -0.25 -9.70
N LEU A 352 22.56 -0.68 -9.24
CA LEU A 352 22.78 -2.06 -8.80
C LEU A 352 21.91 -2.38 -7.60
N VAL A 353 21.90 -1.51 -6.56
CA VAL A 353 21.07 -1.68 -5.38
C VAL A 353 19.58 -1.71 -5.75
N THR A 354 19.14 -0.76 -6.59
CA THR A 354 17.72 -0.71 -6.99
C THR A 354 17.35 -1.96 -7.81
N VAL A 355 18.13 -2.34 -8.79
CA VAL A 355 17.78 -3.45 -9.71
C VAL A 355 17.91 -4.81 -9.03
N VAL A 356 19.00 -5.06 -8.31
CA VAL A 356 19.25 -6.38 -7.69
C VAL A 356 18.22 -6.69 -6.59
N LEU A 357 17.97 -5.75 -5.70
CA LEU A 357 16.97 -5.95 -4.64
C LEU A 357 15.56 -6.06 -5.22
N SER A 358 15.24 -5.26 -6.23
CA SER A 358 13.92 -5.31 -6.88
C SER A 358 13.68 -6.63 -7.60
N LEU A 359 14.63 -7.08 -8.41
CA LEU A 359 14.53 -8.37 -9.10
C LEU A 359 14.45 -9.52 -8.09
N GLY A 360 15.30 -9.51 -7.06
CA GLY A 360 15.26 -10.51 -6.00
C GLY A 360 13.91 -10.57 -5.31
N PHE A 361 13.25 -9.43 -5.09
CA PHE A 361 11.93 -9.36 -4.47
C PHE A 361 10.79 -9.81 -5.38
N MET A 362 10.86 -9.48 -6.69
CA MET A 362 9.77 -9.71 -7.64
C MET A 362 9.73 -11.11 -8.25
N VAL A 363 10.90 -11.75 -8.48
CA VAL A 363 10.96 -12.96 -9.32
C VAL A 363 11.26 -14.24 -8.53
N MET A 364 11.81 -14.12 -7.33
CA MET A 364 12.10 -15.28 -6.48
C MET A 364 10.81 -15.73 -5.79
N THR A 365 10.68 -17.05 -5.56
CA THR A 365 9.51 -17.60 -4.88
C THR A 365 9.67 -17.55 -3.35
N PRO A 366 8.58 -17.62 -2.57
CA PRO A 366 8.64 -17.67 -1.11
C PRO A 366 9.46 -18.84 -0.56
N GLU A 367 9.46 -19.98 -1.25
CA GLU A 367 10.20 -21.20 -0.88
C GLU A 367 11.70 -21.05 -1.14
N ASN A 368 12.07 -20.23 -2.12
CA ASN A 368 13.46 -19.95 -2.46
C ASN A 368 13.69 -18.44 -2.62
N PRO A 369 13.60 -17.66 -1.52
CA PRO A 369 13.70 -16.21 -1.58
C PRO A 369 15.13 -15.74 -1.85
N PHE A 370 15.25 -14.52 -2.36
CA PHE A 370 16.54 -13.85 -2.45
C PHE A 370 17.17 -13.72 -1.05
N PRO A 371 18.48 -13.90 -0.89
CA PRO A 371 19.14 -13.96 0.43
C PRO A 371 18.82 -12.78 1.37
N TYR A 372 18.64 -11.58 0.83
CA TYR A 372 18.28 -10.38 1.61
C TYR A 372 16.88 -10.48 2.25
N PHE A 373 15.95 -11.19 1.62
CA PHE A 373 14.56 -11.33 2.08
C PHE A 373 14.28 -12.65 2.80
N LYS A 374 15.30 -13.51 2.90
CA LYS A 374 15.17 -14.82 3.54
C LYS A 374 14.90 -14.66 5.03
N GLU A 375 14.06 -15.53 5.58
CA GLU A 375 13.89 -15.69 7.03
C GLU A 375 15.24 -15.90 7.72
N GLY A 376 15.47 -15.24 8.86
CA GLY A 376 16.77 -15.22 9.56
C GLY A 376 17.70 -14.05 9.15
N VAL A 377 17.54 -13.49 7.94
CA VAL A 377 18.17 -12.21 7.50
C VAL A 377 17.18 -11.07 7.59
N ASN A 378 15.93 -11.35 7.26
CA ASN A 378 14.80 -10.43 7.33
C ASN A 378 13.98 -10.68 8.60
N PRO A 379 14.14 -9.91 9.68
CA PRO A 379 13.33 -10.06 10.89
C PRO A 379 11.93 -9.44 10.75
N TYR A 380 11.58 -8.84 9.59
CA TYR A 380 10.36 -8.09 9.34
C TYR A 380 9.48 -8.76 8.27
N ILE A 381 9.45 -10.09 8.24
CA ILE A 381 8.76 -10.88 7.19
C ILE A 381 7.26 -10.57 7.07
N TYR A 382 6.61 -10.16 8.17
CA TYR A 382 5.20 -9.76 8.15
C TYR A 382 4.97 -8.39 7.49
N THR A 383 5.99 -7.52 7.46
CA THR A 383 5.90 -6.21 6.84
C THR A 383 6.55 -6.20 5.44
N ILE A 384 7.73 -6.80 5.32
CA ILE A 384 8.42 -7.04 4.04
C ILE A 384 8.42 -8.56 3.81
N PRO A 385 7.52 -9.10 2.98
CA PRO A 385 7.47 -10.54 2.74
C PRO A 385 8.72 -11.03 2.03
N THR A 386 8.91 -12.34 2.05
CA THR A 386 10.08 -12.98 1.43
C THR A 386 10.10 -12.82 -0.10
N SER A 387 8.94 -12.58 -0.71
CA SER A 387 8.76 -12.41 -2.15
C SER A 387 7.46 -11.65 -2.45
N MET A 388 7.39 -11.01 -3.61
CA MET A 388 6.13 -10.49 -4.15
C MET A 388 5.20 -11.61 -4.68
N LEU A 389 5.74 -12.80 -4.98
CA LEU A 389 4.95 -13.91 -5.52
C LEU A 389 4.16 -14.62 -4.41
N GLN A 390 3.34 -13.83 -3.72
CA GLN A 390 2.52 -14.27 -2.59
C GLN A 390 1.11 -13.67 -2.68
N ASN A 391 0.16 -14.42 -2.13
CA ASN A 391 -1.23 -14.05 -1.96
C ASN A 391 -1.67 -14.43 -0.53
N THR A 392 -2.96 -14.46 -0.23
CA THR A 392 -3.48 -15.01 1.04
C THR A 392 -3.22 -16.51 1.19
N VAL A 393 -3.05 -17.23 0.09
CA VAL A 393 -2.56 -18.60 0.05
C VAL A 393 -1.28 -18.68 -0.76
N SER A 394 -0.47 -19.73 -0.59
CA SER A 394 0.76 -19.91 -1.37
C SER A 394 0.44 -20.07 -2.87
N ILE A 395 1.39 -19.76 -3.74
CA ILE A 395 1.20 -19.93 -5.18
C ILE A 395 0.86 -21.39 -5.56
N THR A 396 1.43 -22.35 -4.83
CA THR A 396 1.18 -23.80 -5.00
C THR A 396 -0.23 -24.18 -4.63
N ASP A 397 -0.86 -23.45 -3.70
CA ASP A 397 -2.19 -23.76 -3.18
C ASP A 397 -3.31 -23.01 -3.92
N CYS A 398 -2.97 -21.99 -4.73
CA CYS A 398 -3.97 -21.21 -5.47
C CYS A 398 -4.86 -22.09 -6.35
N GLN A 399 -4.27 -23.03 -7.11
CA GLN A 399 -5.05 -23.93 -7.97
C GLN A 399 -5.91 -24.89 -7.16
N GLY A 400 -5.36 -25.43 -6.06
CA GLY A 400 -6.11 -26.28 -5.13
C GLY A 400 -7.31 -25.56 -4.54
N THR A 401 -7.12 -24.29 -4.14
CA THR A 401 -8.18 -23.43 -3.61
C THR A 401 -9.31 -23.22 -4.62
N VAL A 402 -8.96 -22.86 -5.87
CA VAL A 402 -9.97 -22.67 -6.93
C VAL A 402 -10.71 -23.95 -7.23
N ASN A 403 -10.00 -25.08 -7.35
CA ASN A 403 -10.62 -26.38 -7.62
C ASN A 403 -11.56 -26.80 -6.50
N ALA A 404 -11.15 -26.61 -5.24
CA ALA A 404 -11.97 -26.96 -4.07
C ALA A 404 -13.26 -26.13 -4.00
N LEU A 405 -13.16 -24.81 -4.25
CA LEU A 405 -14.33 -23.93 -4.28
C LEU A 405 -15.27 -24.24 -5.46
N GLN A 406 -14.71 -24.51 -6.65
CA GLN A 406 -15.52 -24.90 -7.80
C GLN A 406 -16.22 -26.22 -7.57
N TRP A 407 -15.51 -27.25 -7.06
CA TRP A 407 -16.12 -28.53 -6.71
C TRP A 407 -17.25 -28.34 -5.69
N LEU A 408 -17.05 -27.54 -4.66
CA LEU A 408 -18.09 -27.26 -3.68
C LEU A 408 -19.31 -26.58 -4.32
N LYS A 409 -19.08 -25.59 -5.20
CA LYS A 409 -20.17 -24.91 -5.92
C LYS A 409 -21.04 -25.89 -6.70
N ASP A 410 -20.41 -26.87 -7.34
CA ASP A 410 -21.12 -27.88 -8.15
C ASP A 410 -21.84 -28.97 -7.31
N ASN A 411 -21.44 -29.12 -6.02
CA ASN A 411 -21.96 -30.13 -5.10
C ASN A 411 -22.76 -29.55 -3.91
N MET A 412 -22.75 -28.26 -3.71
CA MET A 412 -23.48 -27.59 -2.64
C MET A 412 -24.96 -27.47 -2.98
N THR A 413 -25.83 -28.00 -2.13
CA THR A 413 -27.26 -28.03 -2.37
C THR A 413 -28.07 -27.54 -1.18
N GLY A 414 -29.27 -27.01 -1.44
CA GLY A 414 -30.23 -26.61 -0.40
C GLY A 414 -29.75 -25.47 0.49
N ASN A 415 -30.15 -25.49 1.77
CA ASN A 415 -29.80 -24.48 2.77
C ASN A 415 -28.41 -24.77 3.33
N SER A 416 -27.39 -24.30 2.62
CA SER A 416 -25.97 -24.58 2.88
C SER A 416 -25.15 -23.29 3.05
N ILE A 417 -24.07 -23.38 3.84
CA ILE A 417 -23.13 -22.26 4.06
C ILE A 417 -21.69 -22.75 4.06
N LEU A 418 -20.80 -21.92 3.53
CA LEU A 418 -19.35 -22.13 3.53
C LEU A 418 -18.69 -21.27 4.60
N LEU A 419 -18.10 -21.90 5.59
CA LEU A 419 -17.27 -21.24 6.60
C LEU A 419 -15.90 -20.93 6.00
N THR A 420 -15.47 -19.69 6.11
CA THR A 420 -14.17 -19.25 5.61
C THR A 420 -13.41 -18.47 6.67
N HIS A 421 -12.13 -18.79 6.81
CA HIS A 421 -11.17 -17.88 7.42
C HIS A 421 -10.87 -16.72 6.46
N ARG A 422 -10.37 -15.60 6.98
CA ARG A 422 -9.99 -14.42 6.21
C ARG A 422 -9.13 -14.73 4.98
N VAL A 423 -8.21 -15.68 5.05
CA VAL A 423 -7.32 -16.05 3.94
C VAL A 423 -8.04 -16.67 2.73
N PHE A 424 -9.19 -17.32 2.94
CA PHE A 424 -10.01 -17.92 1.89
C PHE A 424 -11.22 -17.07 1.51
N TYR A 425 -11.56 -16.05 2.30
CA TYR A 425 -12.80 -15.28 2.13
C TYR A 425 -12.91 -14.63 0.74
N GLY A 426 -11.86 -13.94 0.30
CA GLY A 426 -11.84 -13.34 -1.03
C GLY A 426 -11.98 -14.36 -2.16
N TRP A 427 -11.35 -15.54 -2.02
CA TRP A 427 -11.47 -16.64 -2.97
C TRP A 427 -12.91 -17.19 -3.01
N ALA A 428 -13.53 -17.37 -1.85
CA ALA A 428 -14.91 -17.83 -1.76
C ALA A 428 -15.88 -16.86 -2.45
N LEU A 429 -15.73 -15.54 -2.22
CA LEU A 429 -16.59 -14.52 -2.84
C LEU A 429 -16.43 -14.39 -4.35
N THR A 430 -15.33 -14.90 -4.94
CA THR A 430 -15.23 -14.99 -6.41
C THR A 430 -16.09 -16.11 -7.00
N THR A 431 -16.55 -17.05 -6.17
CA THR A 431 -17.26 -18.28 -6.59
C THR A 431 -18.69 -18.32 -6.07
N PHE A 432 -18.95 -17.82 -4.86
CA PHE A 432 -20.22 -17.84 -4.16
C PHE A 432 -20.78 -16.44 -3.95
N ASN A 433 -22.08 -16.34 -3.75
CA ASN A 433 -22.71 -15.11 -3.28
C ASN A 433 -22.36 -14.85 -1.81
N PRO A 434 -22.33 -13.58 -1.36
CA PRO A 434 -21.97 -13.23 0.02
C PRO A 434 -22.84 -13.90 1.10
N ASP A 435 -24.10 -14.16 0.82
CA ASP A 435 -25.05 -14.86 1.71
C ASP A 435 -24.76 -16.34 1.90
N GLN A 436 -23.95 -16.93 1.03
CA GLN A 436 -23.51 -18.33 1.11
C GLN A 436 -22.16 -18.50 1.82
N VAL A 437 -21.51 -17.40 2.24
CA VAL A 437 -20.16 -17.41 2.82
C VAL A 437 -20.17 -16.78 4.21
N PHE A 438 -19.75 -17.54 5.21
CA PHE A 438 -19.61 -17.06 6.58
C PHE A 438 -18.14 -16.84 6.93
N LEU A 439 -17.79 -15.59 7.20
CA LEU A 439 -16.44 -15.20 7.63
C LEU A 439 -16.31 -15.34 9.15
N TYR A 440 -15.42 -16.19 9.63
CA TYR A 440 -15.14 -16.34 11.07
C TYR A 440 -13.80 -15.71 11.52
N GLU A 441 -13.14 -14.98 10.63
CA GLU A 441 -11.85 -14.27 10.84
C GLU A 441 -10.78 -15.11 11.54
N PHE A 442 -10.54 -14.86 12.83
CA PHE A 442 -9.54 -15.54 13.67
C PHE A 442 -10.20 -16.47 14.71
N GLY A 443 -11.51 -16.69 14.60
CA GLY A 443 -12.27 -17.52 15.51
C GLY A 443 -12.03 -19.02 15.31
N ASN A 444 -12.61 -19.82 16.23
CA ASN A 444 -12.62 -21.26 16.08
C ASN A 444 -13.68 -21.67 15.05
N PRO A 445 -13.34 -22.43 13.98
CA PRO A 445 -14.31 -22.89 12.99
C PRO A 445 -15.46 -23.72 13.60
N LEU A 446 -15.23 -24.42 14.73
CA LEU A 446 -16.29 -25.16 15.43
C LEU A 446 -17.37 -24.24 15.98
N ASN A 447 -16.97 -23.10 16.58
CA ASN A 447 -17.94 -22.12 17.08
C ASN A 447 -18.74 -21.51 15.92
N ALA A 448 -18.08 -21.20 14.81
CA ALA A 448 -18.73 -20.70 13.61
C ALA A 448 -19.74 -21.72 13.05
N ALA A 449 -19.39 -23.00 13.03
CA ALA A 449 -20.29 -24.06 12.60
C ALA A 449 -21.51 -24.21 13.52
N THR A 450 -21.29 -24.13 14.83
CA THR A 450 -22.38 -24.16 15.81
C THR A 450 -23.34 -22.97 15.63
N THR A 451 -22.80 -21.77 15.41
CA THR A 451 -23.62 -20.57 15.13
C THR A 451 -24.43 -20.77 13.84
N ALA A 452 -23.79 -21.22 12.75
CA ALA A 452 -24.48 -21.46 11.50
C ALA A 452 -25.58 -22.54 11.63
N ALA A 453 -25.35 -23.60 12.42
CA ALA A 453 -26.36 -24.60 12.70
C ALA A 453 -27.56 -24.00 13.49
N GLN A 454 -27.32 -23.14 14.44
CA GLN A 454 -28.35 -22.41 15.19
C GLN A 454 -29.16 -21.45 14.31
N GLU A 455 -28.54 -20.87 13.28
CA GLU A 455 -29.20 -20.04 12.25
C GLU A 455 -30.04 -20.88 11.25
N GLY A 456 -29.99 -22.21 11.38
CA GLY A 456 -30.84 -23.12 10.62
C GLY A 456 -30.21 -23.67 9.35
N TYR A 457 -28.93 -23.49 9.09
CA TYR A 457 -28.24 -24.11 7.96
C TYR A 457 -28.15 -25.62 8.14
N SER A 458 -28.59 -26.37 7.13
CA SER A 458 -28.61 -27.83 7.16
C SER A 458 -27.32 -28.48 6.71
N GLN A 459 -26.54 -27.77 5.92
CA GLN A 459 -25.24 -28.21 5.42
C GLN A 459 -24.20 -27.11 5.65
N ILE A 460 -23.17 -27.43 6.41
CA ILE A 460 -22.13 -26.47 6.78
C ILE A 460 -20.79 -27.02 6.32
N TYR A 461 -20.10 -26.25 5.51
CA TYR A 461 -18.81 -26.62 4.93
C TYR A 461 -17.73 -25.71 5.46
N LEU A 462 -16.47 -26.21 5.48
CA LEU A 462 -15.26 -25.46 5.83
C LEU A 462 -14.22 -25.71 4.75
N ILE A 463 -13.59 -24.64 4.25
CA ILE A 463 -12.38 -24.76 3.42
C ILE A 463 -11.15 -24.54 4.28
N TRP A 464 -10.20 -25.47 4.20
CA TRP A 464 -8.96 -25.41 4.98
C TRP A 464 -7.83 -26.25 4.38
N TRP A 465 -6.60 -26.11 4.90
CA TRP A 465 -5.47 -26.96 4.52
C TRP A 465 -5.56 -28.33 5.18
N VAL A 466 -5.17 -29.39 4.46
CA VAL A 466 -5.21 -30.79 4.94
C VAL A 466 -4.27 -30.98 6.13
N ASN A 467 -3.06 -30.50 6.04
CA ASN A 467 -2.00 -30.75 7.03
C ASN A 467 -1.78 -29.58 8.00
N GLY A 468 -2.70 -28.64 8.08
CA GLY A 468 -2.54 -27.50 8.94
C GLY A 468 -1.37 -26.56 8.55
N LYS A 469 -0.88 -26.61 7.33
CA LYS A 469 0.23 -25.81 6.82
C LYS A 469 -0.27 -24.61 6.04
N GLY A 470 -0.61 -23.55 6.75
CA GLY A 470 -0.94 -22.27 6.15
C GLY A 470 -0.10 -21.15 6.74
N TRP A 471 -0.26 -19.94 6.24
CA TRP A 471 0.41 -18.73 6.73
C TRP A 471 0.11 -18.39 8.20
N ASP A 472 -1.11 -18.68 8.61
CA ASP A 472 -1.60 -18.37 9.95
C ASP A 472 -1.58 -19.67 10.76
N GLY A 473 -0.56 -19.90 11.55
CA GLY A 473 -0.43 -21.07 12.43
C GLY A 473 -1.79 -21.64 12.86
N GLN A 474 -2.07 -22.88 12.43
CA GLN A 474 -3.44 -23.39 12.33
C GLN A 474 -4.00 -23.95 13.60
N PRO A 475 -5.29 -23.76 13.90
CA PRO A 475 -6.04 -24.72 14.68
C PRO A 475 -6.18 -26.02 13.88
N THR A 476 -5.89 -27.15 14.50
CA THR A 476 -6.27 -28.47 13.99
C THR A 476 -7.79 -28.47 13.74
N VAL A 477 -8.19 -28.93 12.57
CA VAL A 477 -9.61 -29.09 12.24
C VAL A 477 -10.22 -30.06 13.23
N SER A 478 -11.29 -29.66 13.93
CA SER A 478 -11.99 -30.52 14.92
C SER A 478 -12.49 -31.81 14.26
N SER A 479 -12.55 -32.89 15.01
CA SER A 479 -13.16 -34.18 14.57
C SER A 479 -14.61 -34.07 14.16
N ALA A 480 -15.31 -33.01 14.50
CA ALA A 480 -16.65 -32.71 14.00
C ALA A 480 -16.70 -32.34 12.49
N PHE A 481 -15.55 -32.11 11.88
CA PHE A 481 -15.42 -31.81 10.45
C PHE A 481 -14.80 -33.02 9.74
N HIS A 482 -15.53 -33.59 8.79
CA HIS A 482 -15.10 -34.71 7.96
C HIS A 482 -14.68 -34.21 6.59
N GLU A 483 -13.52 -34.60 6.14
CA GLU A 483 -13.04 -34.28 4.78
C GLU A 483 -13.94 -34.99 3.75
N ILE A 484 -14.40 -34.22 2.76
CA ILE A 484 -15.26 -34.70 1.68
C ILE A 484 -14.68 -34.49 0.29
N TYR A 485 -13.68 -33.60 0.19
CA TYR A 485 -12.95 -33.32 -1.06
C TYR A 485 -11.59 -32.74 -0.76
N GLN A 486 -10.61 -33.09 -1.58
CA GLN A 486 -9.25 -32.55 -1.50
C GLN A 486 -8.71 -32.21 -2.91
N SER A 487 -8.00 -31.10 -3.02
CA SER A 487 -7.23 -30.70 -4.20
C SER A 487 -5.89 -30.10 -3.78
N GLY A 488 -4.81 -30.84 -3.99
CA GLY A 488 -3.48 -30.48 -3.45
C GLY A 488 -3.51 -30.46 -1.91
N GLU A 489 -3.04 -29.38 -1.32
CA GLU A 489 -3.04 -29.19 0.14
C GLU A 489 -4.35 -28.58 0.68
N ILE A 490 -5.34 -28.32 -0.17
CA ILE A 490 -6.61 -27.68 0.21
C ILE A 490 -7.72 -28.72 0.24
N ALA A 491 -8.52 -28.73 1.32
CA ALA A 491 -9.66 -29.60 1.47
C ALA A 491 -10.94 -28.84 1.79
N ILE A 492 -12.06 -29.48 1.44
CA ILE A 492 -13.40 -29.14 1.88
C ILE A 492 -13.82 -30.15 2.94
N TYR A 493 -14.25 -29.65 4.06
CA TYR A 493 -14.77 -30.44 5.18
C TYR A 493 -16.26 -30.17 5.33
N ARG A 494 -17.00 -31.20 5.72
CA ARG A 494 -18.40 -31.08 6.10
C ARG A 494 -18.53 -31.19 7.62
N TYR A 495 -19.24 -30.26 8.23
CA TYR A 495 -19.56 -30.29 9.65
C TYR A 495 -20.68 -31.32 9.91
N THR A 496 -20.47 -32.17 10.90
CA THR A 496 -21.47 -33.10 11.43
C THR A 496 -21.54 -32.86 12.93
N PRO A 497 -22.66 -32.31 13.45
CA PRO A 497 -22.80 -32.12 14.90
C PRO A 497 -22.78 -33.49 15.58
N ASN A 498 -22.03 -33.59 16.67
CA ASN A 498 -22.00 -34.79 17.51
C ASN A 498 -23.31 -34.94 18.27
#